data_ccad8db783d045b8d95d6226a722aaaf
#
_entry.id   ccad8db783d045b8d95d6226a722aaaf
#
_cell.length_a   1.000
_cell.length_b   1.000
_cell.length_c   1.000
_cell.angle_alpha   90.00
_cell.angle_beta   90.00
_cell.angle_gamma   90.00
#
_symmetry.space_group_name_H-M   'P 1'
#
loop_
_entity.id
_entity.type
_entity.pdbx_description
1 polymer ?
#
loop_
_entity_poly.entity_id
_entity_poly.type
_entity_poly.pdbx_seq_one_letter_code
_entity_poly.pdbx_strand_id
1 'polypeptide(L)'
;MLVVNRQDRGDVSIFRCVGRVVAGEEVSILKKAVLCHQNGNVVMLDMSEVFTIDGAGLGLLAFLAGWTQVVGMRLKVLSPSPRVRQLLELTNLDSVLEICDSECWDELMAHAPTGIYAEKTSAAAHS
;
A
#
# COMPACT_ATOMS: atom_id res chain seq x y z
N MET A 1 9.86 8.75 -10.98
CA MET A 1 8.57 9.39 -10.72
C MET A 1 7.62 8.42 -10.05
N LEU A 2 6.79 8.89 -9.17
CA LEU A 2 5.83 8.07 -8.48
C LEU A 2 4.49 8.80 -8.38
N VAL A 3 3.43 8.10 -8.73
CA VAL A 3 2.07 8.61 -8.56
C VAL A 3 1.38 7.73 -7.52
N VAL A 4 0.74 8.35 -6.54
CA VAL A 4 0.02 7.63 -5.50
C VAL A 4 -1.43 8.08 -5.52
N ASN A 5 -2.33 7.12 -5.70
CA ASN A 5 -3.77 7.38 -5.69
C ASN A 5 -4.38 6.70 -4.47
N ARG A 6 -5.18 7.44 -3.73
CA ARG A 6 -5.82 6.91 -2.52
C ARG A 6 -7.26 6.56 -2.80
N GLN A 7 -7.70 5.46 -2.24
CA GLN A 7 -9.09 5.04 -2.29
C GLN A 7 -9.43 4.38 -0.96
N ASP A 8 -10.57 4.75 -0.37
CA ASP A 8 -11.01 4.15 0.88
C ASP A 8 -12.15 3.17 0.62
N ARG A 9 -12.08 2.01 1.28
CA ARG A 9 -13.12 1.02 1.24
C ARG A 9 -13.37 0.50 2.64
N GLY A 10 -14.42 0.99 3.30
CA GLY A 10 -14.69 0.62 4.68
C GLY A 10 -13.52 0.98 5.57
N ASP A 11 -12.95 0.00 6.25
CA ASP A 11 -11.81 0.20 7.14
C ASP A 11 -10.48 0.13 6.43
N VAL A 12 -10.47 0.04 5.13
CA VAL A 12 -9.24 -0.13 4.35
C VAL A 12 -8.92 1.14 3.58
N SER A 13 -7.73 1.69 3.80
CA SER A 13 -7.22 2.79 2.99
C SER A 13 -6.25 2.19 1.97
N ILE A 14 -6.55 2.34 0.70
CA ILE A 14 -5.78 1.76 -0.37
C ILE A 14 -4.97 2.84 -1.05
N PHE A 15 -3.66 2.63 -1.14
CA PHE A 15 -2.77 3.57 -1.82
C PHE A 15 -2.18 2.85 -3.02
N ARG A 16 -2.65 3.19 -4.19
CA ARG A 16 -2.14 2.59 -5.42
C ARG A 16 -0.93 3.38 -5.87
N CYS A 17 0.18 2.68 -5.98
CA CYS A 17 1.46 3.29 -6.37
C CYS A 17 1.80 2.90 -7.79
N VAL A 18 2.16 3.90 -8.60
CA VAL A 18 2.53 3.68 -9.99
C VAL A 18 3.88 4.34 -10.23
N GLY A 19 4.87 3.56 -10.59
CA GLY A 19 6.19 4.08 -10.92
C GLY A 19 7.30 3.45 -10.10
N ARG A 20 8.14 4.30 -9.48
CA ARG A 20 9.30 3.82 -8.73
C ARG A 20 9.24 4.31 -7.30
N VAL A 21 9.58 3.45 -6.37
CA VAL A 21 9.66 3.82 -4.95
C VAL A 21 11.15 3.86 -4.58
N VAL A 22 11.76 4.97 -4.88
CA VAL A 22 13.21 5.13 -4.72
C VAL A 22 13.53 6.39 -3.92
N ALA A 23 14.76 6.52 -3.49
CA ALA A 23 15.22 7.65 -2.68
C ALA A 23 14.88 8.99 -3.33
N GLY A 24 14.60 9.98 -2.50
CA GLY A 24 14.27 11.32 -2.95
C GLY A 24 12.80 11.61 -2.78
N GLU A 25 12.21 12.30 -3.75
CA GLU A 25 10.82 12.72 -3.68
C GLU A 25 9.84 11.56 -3.61
N GLU A 26 10.14 10.47 -4.28
CA GLU A 26 9.24 9.33 -4.36
C GLU A 26 8.95 8.75 -2.98
N VAL A 27 10.00 8.53 -2.19
CA VAL A 27 9.83 8.01 -0.84
C VAL A 27 9.05 9.00 0.02
N SER A 28 9.34 10.29 -0.12
CA SER A 28 8.64 11.34 0.63
C SER A 28 7.17 11.42 0.25
N ILE A 29 6.86 11.28 -1.03
CA ILE A 29 5.48 11.32 -1.52
C ILE A 29 4.67 10.18 -0.90
N LEU A 30 5.20 8.97 -0.95
CA LEU A 30 4.49 7.82 -0.41
C LEU A 30 4.35 7.92 1.10
N LYS A 31 5.41 8.31 1.79
CA LYS A 31 5.38 8.47 3.25
C LYS A 31 4.32 9.48 3.66
N LYS A 32 4.28 10.63 3.02
CA LYS A 32 3.28 11.65 3.32
C LYS A 32 1.88 11.16 3.03
N ALA A 33 1.67 10.50 1.90
CA ALA A 33 0.36 10.01 1.53
C ALA A 33 -0.19 9.09 2.62
N VAL A 34 0.63 8.14 3.07
CA VAL A 34 0.18 7.18 4.08
C VAL A 34 -0.03 7.85 5.43
N LEU A 35 0.95 8.65 5.89
CA LEU A 35 0.88 9.22 7.24
C LEU A 35 -0.21 10.28 7.38
N CYS A 36 -0.50 11.01 6.31
CA CYS A 36 -1.45 12.12 6.38
C CYS A 36 -2.87 11.75 6.00
N HIS A 37 -3.04 10.63 5.30
CA HIS A 37 -4.36 10.33 4.73
C HIS A 37 -4.89 8.95 5.09
N GLN A 38 -4.24 8.22 5.97
CA GLN A 38 -4.75 6.92 6.37
C GLN A 38 -6.04 7.09 7.16
N ASN A 39 -6.94 6.15 7.01
CA ASN A 39 -8.23 6.16 7.65
C ASN A 39 -8.67 4.71 7.81
N GLY A 40 -9.11 4.32 8.98
CA GLY A 40 -9.51 2.95 9.24
C GLY A 40 -8.39 2.13 9.84
N ASN A 41 -8.55 0.81 9.82
CA ASN A 41 -7.66 -0.11 10.52
C ASN A 41 -6.63 -0.79 9.64
N VAL A 42 -6.78 -0.69 8.34
CA VAL A 42 -5.87 -1.37 7.40
C VAL A 42 -5.37 -0.37 6.37
N VAL A 43 -4.05 -0.35 6.19
CA VAL A 43 -3.40 0.40 5.11
C VAL A 43 -2.95 -0.62 4.09
N MET A 44 -3.41 -0.49 2.87
CA MET A 44 -3.02 -1.38 1.78
C MET A 44 -2.27 -0.59 0.72
N LEU A 45 -1.08 -1.05 0.41
CA LEU A 45 -0.26 -0.47 -0.64
C LEU A 45 -0.35 -1.36 -1.87
N ASP A 46 -1.02 -0.88 -2.91
CA ASP A 46 -1.08 -1.60 -4.17
C ASP A 46 0.17 -1.30 -4.95
N MET A 47 1.05 -2.27 -5.02
CA MET A 47 2.35 -2.14 -5.68
C MET A 47 2.44 -2.94 -6.97
N SER A 48 1.30 -3.28 -7.55
CA SER A 48 1.29 -4.05 -8.80
C SER A 48 1.92 -3.30 -9.97
N GLU A 49 1.96 -1.97 -9.89
CA GLU A 49 2.55 -1.15 -10.94
C GLU A 49 3.82 -0.42 -10.47
N VAL A 50 4.44 -0.94 -9.42
CA VAL A 50 5.75 -0.45 -8.97
C VAL A 50 6.79 -1.37 -9.59
N PHE A 51 7.58 -0.85 -10.51
CA PHE A 51 8.53 -1.69 -11.23
C PHE A 51 9.93 -1.71 -10.60
N THR A 52 10.21 -0.79 -9.67
CA THR A 52 11.48 -0.86 -8.95
C THR A 52 11.37 -0.20 -7.58
N ILE A 53 12.19 -0.67 -6.66
CA ILE A 53 12.28 -0.14 -5.31
C ILE A 53 13.74 -0.27 -4.89
N ASP A 54 14.27 0.71 -4.20
CA ASP A 54 15.65 0.68 -3.72
C ASP A 54 15.69 0.56 -2.20
N GLY A 55 16.88 0.67 -1.62
CA GLY A 55 17.05 0.57 -0.18
C GLY A 55 16.24 1.59 0.60
N ALA A 56 16.10 2.80 0.08
CA ALA A 56 15.29 3.83 0.74
C ALA A 56 13.81 3.47 0.71
N GLY A 57 13.33 2.91 -0.40
CA GLY A 57 11.96 2.45 -0.49
C GLY A 57 11.69 1.28 0.44
N LEU A 58 12.62 0.32 0.50
CA LEU A 58 12.50 -0.81 1.43
C LEU A 58 12.54 -0.31 2.88
N GLY A 59 13.37 0.67 3.18
CA GLY A 59 13.41 1.29 4.50
C GLY A 59 12.10 1.97 4.87
N LEU A 60 11.46 2.61 3.89
CA LEU A 60 10.14 3.20 4.11
C LEU A 60 9.10 2.13 4.45
N LEU A 61 9.10 1.01 3.73
CA LEU A 61 8.17 -0.07 4.03
C LEU A 61 8.40 -0.62 5.44
N ALA A 62 9.65 -0.77 5.85
CA ALA A 62 9.98 -1.21 7.20
C ALA A 62 9.47 -0.19 8.23
N PHE A 63 9.66 1.09 7.97
CA PHE A 63 9.17 2.15 8.85
C PHE A 63 7.66 2.10 8.97
N LEU A 64 6.96 1.99 7.85
CA LEU A 64 5.50 1.95 7.87
C LEU A 64 4.97 0.71 8.57
N ALA A 65 5.65 -0.43 8.43
CA ALA A 65 5.26 -1.65 9.12
C ALA A 65 5.33 -1.45 10.64
N GLY A 66 6.42 -0.84 11.13
CA GLY A 66 6.54 -0.55 12.55
C GLY A 66 5.54 0.48 13.03
N TRP A 67 5.34 1.55 12.24
CA TRP A 67 4.41 2.60 12.59
C TRP A 67 2.97 2.09 12.71
N THR A 68 2.53 1.27 11.76
CA THR A 68 1.17 0.73 11.79
C THR A 68 0.96 -0.16 13.02
N GLN A 69 1.97 -0.91 13.42
CA GLN A 69 1.86 -1.71 14.63
C GLN A 69 1.69 -0.84 15.87
N VAL A 70 2.43 0.25 15.96
CA VAL A 70 2.35 1.15 17.12
C VAL A 70 0.97 1.81 17.22
N VAL A 71 0.40 2.20 16.10
CA VAL A 71 -0.91 2.87 16.12
C VAL A 71 -2.10 1.90 16.02
N GLY A 72 -1.83 0.60 16.05
CA GLY A 72 -2.92 -0.39 16.07
C GLY A 72 -3.54 -0.66 14.71
N MET A 73 -2.80 -0.43 13.65
CA MET A 73 -3.27 -0.68 12.28
C MET A 73 -2.52 -1.87 11.69
N ARG A 74 -2.95 -2.31 10.53
CA ARG A 74 -2.28 -3.38 9.79
C ARG A 74 -1.83 -2.85 8.44
N LEU A 75 -0.64 -3.25 8.02
CA LEU A 75 -0.09 -2.88 6.73
C LEU A 75 -0.08 -4.09 5.81
N LYS A 76 -0.66 -3.94 4.64
CA LYS A 76 -0.66 -4.99 3.62
C LYS A 76 -0.09 -4.43 2.34
N VAL A 77 0.68 -5.27 1.62
CA VAL A 77 1.21 -4.93 0.31
C VAL A 77 0.50 -5.81 -0.71
N LEU A 78 -0.23 -5.18 -1.63
CA LEU A 78 -1.03 -5.89 -2.62
C LEU A 78 -0.24 -6.11 -3.88
N SER A 79 -0.15 -7.37 -4.28
CA SER A 79 0.37 -7.79 -5.59
C SER A 79 1.71 -7.15 -5.98
N PRO A 80 2.73 -7.23 -5.13
CA PRO A 80 4.03 -6.69 -5.54
C PRO A 80 4.51 -7.41 -6.80
N SER A 81 5.17 -6.67 -7.69
CA SER A 81 5.75 -7.27 -8.88
C SER A 81 6.76 -8.33 -8.47
N PRO A 82 7.08 -9.30 -9.34
CA PRO A 82 8.03 -10.36 -8.97
C PRO A 82 9.37 -9.83 -8.46
N ARG A 83 9.86 -8.75 -9.05
CA ARG A 83 11.13 -8.16 -8.61
C ARG A 83 10.99 -7.54 -7.21
N VAL A 84 9.94 -6.80 -6.97
CA VAL A 84 9.72 -6.18 -5.65
C VAL A 84 9.50 -7.27 -4.60
N ARG A 85 8.74 -8.30 -4.95
CA ARG A 85 8.51 -9.42 -4.04
C ARG A 85 9.81 -10.11 -3.66
N GLN A 86 10.68 -10.32 -4.63
CA GLN A 86 11.99 -10.92 -4.38
C GLN A 86 12.81 -10.08 -3.40
N LEU A 87 12.79 -8.76 -3.57
CA LEU A 87 13.51 -7.86 -2.67
C LEU A 87 12.92 -7.88 -1.27
N LEU A 88 11.61 -7.97 -1.15
CA LEU A 88 10.97 -8.09 0.16
C LEU A 88 11.37 -9.39 0.87
N GLU A 89 11.49 -10.47 0.12
CA GLU A 89 11.92 -11.74 0.67
C GLU A 89 13.40 -11.71 1.08
N LEU A 90 14.24 -11.14 0.23
CA LEU A 90 15.68 -11.05 0.51
C LEU A 90 15.99 -10.20 1.73
N THR A 91 15.19 -9.18 1.98
CA THR A 91 15.39 -8.29 3.13
C THR A 91 14.59 -8.72 4.35
N ASN A 92 13.86 -9.83 4.24
CA ASN A 92 13.02 -10.36 5.31
C ASN A 92 11.87 -9.43 5.70
N LEU A 93 11.53 -8.47 4.86
CA LEU A 93 10.40 -7.59 5.13
C LEU A 93 9.07 -8.32 5.03
N ASP A 94 9.03 -9.43 4.30
CA ASP A 94 7.84 -10.26 4.22
C ASP A 94 7.45 -10.87 5.58
N SER A 95 8.33 -10.82 6.57
CA SER A 95 8.00 -11.30 7.91
C SER A 95 7.33 -10.21 8.77
N VAL A 96 7.44 -8.94 8.40
CA VAL A 96 6.88 -7.85 9.20
C VAL A 96 5.72 -7.12 8.54
N LEU A 97 5.45 -7.41 7.27
CA LEU A 97 4.28 -6.90 6.59
C LEU A 97 3.57 -8.05 5.88
N GLU A 98 2.30 -7.86 5.57
CA GLU A 98 1.53 -8.90 4.92
C GLU A 98 1.52 -8.68 3.43
N ILE A 99 1.91 -9.69 2.67
CA ILE A 99 1.84 -9.65 1.21
C ILE A 99 0.53 -10.30 0.80
N CYS A 100 -0.22 -9.60 -0.01
CA CYS A 100 -1.56 -10.00 -0.41
C CYS A 100 -1.58 -10.10 -1.93
N ASP A 101 -2.04 -11.20 -2.46
CA ASP A 101 -2.21 -11.35 -3.90
C ASP A 101 -3.64 -11.00 -4.29
N SER A 102 -3.99 -11.19 -5.55
CA SER A 102 -5.32 -10.83 -6.02
C SER A 102 -6.43 -11.63 -5.34
N GLU A 103 -6.18 -12.87 -4.94
CA GLU A 103 -7.17 -13.65 -4.22
C GLU A 103 -7.44 -13.05 -2.85
N CYS A 104 -6.40 -12.69 -2.14
CA CYS A 104 -6.51 -12.04 -0.85
C CYS A 104 -7.26 -10.71 -0.97
N TRP A 105 -7.01 -9.97 -2.03
CA TRP A 105 -7.72 -8.73 -2.30
C TRP A 105 -9.21 -8.97 -2.51
N ASP A 106 -9.56 -9.96 -3.33
CA ASP A 106 -10.95 -10.28 -3.60
C ASP A 106 -11.68 -10.69 -2.33
N GLU A 107 -11.03 -11.50 -1.50
CA GLU A 107 -11.60 -11.93 -0.24
C GLU A 107 -11.80 -10.75 0.70
N LEU A 108 -10.83 -9.87 0.79
CA LEU A 108 -10.91 -8.69 1.63
C LEU A 108 -12.06 -7.79 1.17
N MET A 109 -12.19 -7.58 -0.13
CA MET A 109 -13.25 -6.73 -0.66
C MET A 109 -14.63 -7.35 -0.49
N ALA A 110 -14.72 -8.65 -0.50
CA ALA A 110 -15.99 -9.34 -0.30
C ALA A 110 -16.54 -9.11 1.11
N HIS A 111 -15.68 -8.85 2.08
CA HIS A 111 -16.09 -8.61 3.46
C HIS A 111 -16.09 -7.14 3.83
N ALA A 112 -15.70 -6.25 2.92
CA ALA A 112 -15.71 -4.82 3.20
C ALA A 112 -17.14 -4.29 3.09
N PRO A 113 -17.49 -3.27 3.85
CA PRO A 113 -18.78 -2.63 3.69
C PRO A 113 -18.97 -2.14 2.28
N THR A 114 -20.11 -2.46 1.69
CA THR A 114 -20.39 -2.07 0.32
C THR A 114 -21.27 -0.86 0.25
N GLY A 115 -21.51 -0.42 -0.90
CA GLY A 115 -22.39 0.72 -1.12
C GLY A 115 -21.76 2.01 -0.80
N ILE A 116 -20.68 1.98 -0.14
CA ILE A 116 -20.14 3.11 0.28
C ILE A 116 -19.43 3.74 -0.76
N TYR A 117 -19.00 3.08 -1.49
CA TYR A 117 -18.28 3.56 -2.33
C TYR A 117 -18.47 3.30 -3.51
N ALA A 118 -19.04 2.72 -3.55
CA ALA A 118 -19.14 2.48 -4.78
C ALA A 118 -18.86 3.56 -5.57
N GLU A 119 -18.80 4.03 -5.39
CA GLU A 119 -18.52 4.63 -6.06
C GLU A 119 -17.99 5.60 -6.14
N LYS A 120 -17.95 6.04 -5.90
CA LYS A 120 -17.36 6.88 -6.05
C LYS A 120 -16.31 6.95 -6.33
N THR A 121 -16.32 6.51 -6.45
CA THR A 121 -15.33 6.52 -6.77
C THR A 121 -14.91 6.58 -7.41
N SER A 122 -15.05 6.60 -7.46
CA SER A 122 -14.41 6.71 -8.04
C SER A 122 -14.09 7.21 -8.47
N ALA A 123 -14.33 7.41 -8.49
CA ALA A 123 -13.78 7.92 -8.85
C ALA A 123 -13.28 8.38 -8.95
N ALA A 124 -13.24 8.57 -8.80
CA ALA A 124 -12.50 8.99 -8.88
C ALA A 124 -12.00 9.19 -8.96
N ALA A 125 -11.94 9.28 -8.93
CA ALA A 125 -11.23 9.46 -9.05
C ALA A 125 -10.86 9.66 -9.27
N HIS A 126 -10.77 9.84 -9.40
CA HIS A 126 -10.10 9.95 -9.69
C HIS A 126 -9.60 10.12 -9.79
N SER A 127 -9.70 10.13 -9.70
CA SER A 127 -8.99 10.16 -9.93
C SER A 127 -8.45 10.16 -10.14
#